data_ecb3cba9526a0379c0263f33e376b70a
#
_entry.id   ecb3cba9526a0379c0263f33e376b70a
#
_cell.length_a   1.000
_cell.length_b   1.000
_cell.length_c   1.000
_cell.angle_alpha   90.00
_cell.angle_beta   90.00
_cell.angle_gamma   90.00
#
_symmetry.space_group_name_H-M   'P 1'
#
loop_
_entity.id
_entity.type
_entity.pdbx_description
1 polymer ?
#
loop_
_entity_poly.entity_id
_entity_poly.type
_entity_poly.pdbx_seq_one_letter_code
_entity_poly.pdbx_strand_id
1 'polypeptide(L)'
;TLESLNMYTNRAFKFGDGVFESIRIINGKVINLKYHIDRLIAGAHTLKINTSDEFNYKYFNSTINELINLNGIRQGGRIRLSMFRSGEGAYQPTTNNASYFIEMIPLENNFFKLNENGLTINLYQEMKKSLDQFAKFKTINSLLYVQAAIYAKEENFDDSLILNGHGNIIETSSSNIFIASNGVLYTP
;
A
#
# COMPACT_ATOMS: atom_id res chain seq x y z
N THR A 1 6.83 -19.01 -11.55
CA THR A 1 7.98 -19.63 -10.88
C THR A 1 8.37 -18.76 -9.72
N LEU A 2 8.28 -19.28 -8.49
CA LEU A 2 8.93 -18.71 -7.32
C LEU A 2 10.44 -18.85 -7.54
N GLU A 3 11.05 -17.91 -8.23
CA GLU A 3 12.45 -17.64 -8.01
C GLU A 3 12.58 -17.30 -6.53
N SER A 4 13.42 -18.03 -5.82
CA SER A 4 13.68 -17.78 -4.41
C SER A 4 14.02 -16.30 -4.25
N LEU A 5 13.10 -15.54 -3.66
CA LEU A 5 13.38 -14.15 -3.29
C LEU A 5 14.57 -14.22 -2.33
N ASN A 6 15.76 -13.96 -2.85
CA ASN A 6 16.95 -13.90 -2.02
C ASN A 6 16.85 -12.66 -1.13
N MET A 7 16.33 -12.84 0.09
CA MET A 7 16.12 -11.74 1.03
C MET A 7 17.41 -10.98 1.35
N TYR A 8 18.56 -11.65 1.28
CA TYR A 8 19.85 -11.01 1.56
C TYR A 8 20.24 -9.92 0.55
N THR A 9 19.75 -10.03 -0.68
CA THR A 9 20.02 -9.05 -1.74
C THR A 9 18.84 -8.15 -2.04
N ASN A 10 17.64 -8.47 -1.51
CA ASN A 10 16.43 -7.72 -1.79
C ASN A 10 16.44 -6.32 -1.16
N ARG A 11 16.41 -5.30 -2.01
CA ARG A 11 16.49 -3.90 -1.58
C ARG A 11 15.23 -3.41 -0.86
N ALA A 12 14.06 -3.96 -1.20
CA ALA A 12 12.83 -3.66 -0.47
C ALA A 12 12.94 -4.09 1.00
N PHE A 13 13.52 -5.28 1.24
CA PHE A 13 13.75 -5.78 2.59
C PHE A 13 14.82 -4.98 3.34
N LYS A 14 15.94 -4.66 2.68
CA LYS A 14 17.10 -3.99 3.33
C LYS A 14 16.86 -2.50 3.57
N PHE A 15 16.16 -1.81 2.68
CA PHE A 15 16.12 -0.34 2.63
C PHE A 15 14.71 0.24 2.49
N GLY A 16 13.67 -0.60 2.32
CA GLY A 16 12.33 -0.11 1.97
C GLY A 16 12.27 0.51 0.56
N ASP A 17 13.18 0.13 -0.35
CA ASP A 17 13.39 0.75 -1.67
C ASP A 17 12.34 0.27 -2.68
N GLY A 18 11.11 0.77 -2.54
CA GLY A 18 9.98 0.43 -3.40
C GLY A 18 8.67 1.05 -2.95
N VAL A 19 7.62 0.73 -3.68
CA VAL A 19 6.23 1.15 -3.48
C VAL A 19 5.30 -0.05 -3.50
N PHE A 20 4.11 0.10 -2.92
CA PHE A 20 3.11 -0.96 -2.97
C PHE A 20 1.70 -0.41 -3.15
N GLU A 21 0.80 -1.28 -3.58
CA GLU A 21 -0.64 -1.05 -3.59
C GLU A 21 -1.37 -2.14 -2.81
N SER A 22 -2.46 -1.76 -2.17
CA SER A 22 -3.40 -2.68 -1.53
C SER A 22 -4.73 -2.58 -2.27
N ILE A 23 -5.14 -3.66 -2.93
CA ILE A 23 -6.21 -3.65 -3.91
C ILE A 23 -7.29 -4.65 -3.46
N ARG A 24 -8.54 -4.23 -3.48
CA ARG A 24 -9.68 -5.06 -3.08
C ARG A 24 -10.20 -5.91 -4.24
N ILE A 25 -10.56 -7.16 -3.94
CA ILE A 25 -11.34 -8.04 -4.80
C ILE A 25 -12.74 -8.12 -4.22
N ILE A 26 -13.78 -7.92 -5.06
CA ILE A 26 -15.19 -8.06 -4.74
C ILE A 26 -15.85 -8.85 -5.86
N ASN A 27 -16.59 -9.93 -5.51
CA ASN A 27 -17.21 -10.84 -6.49
C ASN A 27 -16.21 -11.32 -7.56
N GLY A 28 -14.99 -11.67 -7.15
CA GLY A 28 -13.93 -12.10 -8.05
C GLY A 28 -13.38 -11.00 -8.96
N LYS A 29 -13.83 -9.75 -8.83
CA LYS A 29 -13.38 -8.60 -9.65
C LYS A 29 -12.46 -7.69 -8.87
N VAL A 30 -11.39 -7.27 -9.50
CA VAL A 30 -10.43 -6.31 -8.93
C VAL A 30 -11.00 -4.90 -9.02
N ILE A 31 -11.06 -4.22 -7.90
CA ILE A 31 -11.66 -2.88 -7.82
C ILE A 31 -10.59 -1.81 -8.12
N ASN A 32 -10.94 -0.86 -9.01
CA ASN A 32 -10.13 0.31 -9.34
C ASN A 32 -8.69 0.00 -9.80
N LEU A 33 -8.43 -1.17 -10.39
CA LEU A 33 -7.09 -1.63 -10.73
C LEU A 33 -6.28 -0.58 -11.51
N LYS A 34 -6.92 0.11 -12.48
CA LYS A 34 -6.21 1.11 -13.30
C LYS A 34 -5.58 2.21 -12.44
N TYR A 35 -6.33 2.78 -11.50
CA TYR A 35 -5.82 3.84 -10.61
C TYR A 35 -4.69 3.35 -9.71
N HIS A 36 -4.78 2.09 -9.23
CA HIS A 36 -3.71 1.47 -8.46
C HIS A 36 -2.43 1.30 -9.28
N ILE A 37 -2.53 0.82 -10.52
CA ILE A 37 -1.35 0.64 -11.39
C ILE A 37 -0.75 2.00 -11.77
N ASP A 38 -1.57 2.97 -12.14
CA ASP A 38 -1.10 4.33 -12.48
C ASP A 38 -0.32 4.94 -11.29
N ARG A 39 -0.83 4.81 -10.05
CA ARG A 39 -0.15 5.32 -8.85
C ARG A 39 1.11 4.55 -8.51
N LEU A 40 1.10 3.22 -8.66
CA LEU A 40 2.27 2.36 -8.43
C LEU A 40 3.42 2.76 -9.36
N ILE A 41 3.15 2.91 -10.65
CA ILE A 41 4.15 3.30 -11.66
C ILE A 41 4.66 4.72 -11.39
N ALA A 42 3.77 5.67 -11.10
CA ALA A 42 4.17 7.04 -10.77
C ALA A 42 5.06 7.06 -9.50
N GLY A 43 4.76 6.25 -8.50
CA GLY A 43 5.56 6.10 -7.30
C GLY A 43 6.95 5.49 -7.59
N ALA A 44 6.99 4.44 -8.40
CA ALA A 44 8.25 3.83 -8.84
C ALA A 44 9.14 4.85 -9.58
N HIS A 45 8.58 5.60 -10.51
CA HIS A 45 9.32 6.64 -11.22
C HIS A 45 9.83 7.75 -10.29
N THR A 46 9.04 8.15 -9.29
CA THR A 46 9.48 9.14 -8.28
C THR A 46 10.67 8.62 -7.47
N LEU A 47 10.73 7.30 -7.21
CA LEU A 47 11.89 6.61 -6.61
C LEU A 47 13.03 6.37 -7.62
N LYS A 48 12.90 6.84 -8.87
CA LYS A 48 13.86 6.58 -9.97
C LYS A 48 14.05 5.08 -10.24
N ILE A 49 12.97 4.32 -10.12
CA ILE A 49 12.92 2.91 -10.51
C ILE A 49 12.45 2.87 -11.98
N ASN A 50 13.24 2.22 -12.84
CA ASN A 50 12.92 2.07 -14.25
C ASN A 50 11.94 0.92 -14.42
N THR A 51 10.71 1.24 -14.79
CA THR A 51 9.69 0.24 -15.15
C THR A 51 9.83 -0.13 -16.62
N SER A 52 9.64 -1.42 -16.95
CA SER A 52 9.48 -1.85 -18.33
C SER A 52 8.17 -1.28 -18.91
N ASP A 53 8.15 -0.94 -20.20
CA ASP A 53 6.93 -0.52 -20.92
C ASP A 53 5.83 -1.59 -20.86
N GLU A 54 6.21 -2.84 -20.63
CA GLU A 54 5.27 -3.94 -20.40
C GLU A 54 4.52 -3.83 -19.09
N PHE A 55 5.09 -3.17 -18.06
CA PHE A 55 4.48 -3.00 -16.74
C PHE A 55 3.37 -1.93 -16.78
N ASN A 56 2.29 -2.25 -17.48
CA ASN A 56 1.13 -1.39 -17.65
C ASN A 56 -0.14 -2.07 -17.12
N TYR A 57 -1.26 -1.37 -17.19
CA TYR A 57 -2.56 -1.89 -16.76
C TYR A 57 -2.90 -3.25 -17.39
N LYS A 58 -2.68 -3.42 -18.71
CA LYS A 58 -3.03 -4.65 -19.42
C LYS A 58 -2.24 -5.86 -18.90
N TYR A 59 -0.95 -5.67 -18.67
CA TYR A 59 -0.07 -6.69 -18.11
C TYR A 59 -0.52 -7.12 -16.71
N PHE A 60 -0.64 -6.16 -15.79
CA PHE A 60 -1.04 -6.49 -14.41
C PHE A 60 -2.47 -7.01 -14.30
N ASN A 61 -3.39 -6.53 -15.16
CA ASN A 61 -4.75 -7.07 -15.19
C ASN A 61 -4.75 -8.55 -15.61
N SER A 62 -3.98 -8.93 -16.61
CA SER A 62 -3.85 -10.33 -17.03
C SER A 62 -3.24 -11.20 -15.94
N THR A 63 -2.09 -10.79 -15.41
CA THR A 63 -1.35 -11.52 -14.37
C THR A 63 -2.19 -11.70 -13.09
N ILE A 64 -2.88 -10.64 -12.65
CA ILE A 64 -3.72 -10.67 -11.45
C ILE A 64 -4.92 -11.59 -11.64
N ASN A 65 -5.60 -11.54 -12.80
CA ASN A 65 -6.75 -12.42 -13.08
C ASN A 65 -6.30 -13.90 -13.15
N GLU A 66 -5.15 -14.19 -13.71
CA GLU A 66 -4.57 -15.54 -13.71
C GLU A 66 -4.34 -16.01 -12.27
N LEU A 67 -3.73 -15.19 -11.42
CA LEU A 67 -3.49 -15.51 -10.00
C LEU A 67 -4.79 -15.68 -9.21
N ILE A 68 -5.82 -14.88 -9.47
CA ILE A 68 -7.16 -15.02 -8.87
C ILE A 68 -7.73 -16.40 -9.19
N ASN A 69 -7.62 -16.82 -10.45
CA ASN A 69 -8.11 -18.13 -10.89
C ASN A 69 -7.32 -19.28 -10.27
N LEU A 70 -5.99 -19.20 -10.26
CA LEU A 70 -5.10 -20.22 -9.68
C LEU A 70 -5.32 -20.38 -8.16
N ASN A 71 -5.59 -19.28 -7.45
CA ASN A 71 -5.84 -19.31 -6.00
C ASN A 71 -7.31 -19.52 -5.64
N GLY A 72 -8.20 -19.67 -6.62
CA GLY A 72 -9.62 -19.91 -6.39
C GLY A 72 -10.36 -18.77 -5.67
N ILE A 73 -9.90 -17.53 -5.77
CA ILE A 73 -10.50 -16.37 -5.09
C ILE A 73 -11.74 -15.92 -5.89
N ARG A 74 -12.89 -16.50 -5.59
CA ARG A 74 -14.14 -16.24 -6.32
C ARG A 74 -15.02 -15.16 -5.72
N GLN A 75 -14.80 -14.81 -4.47
CA GLN A 75 -15.59 -13.84 -3.72
C GLN A 75 -14.77 -12.61 -3.35
N GLY A 76 -14.42 -12.47 -2.09
CA GLY A 76 -13.64 -11.37 -1.56
C GLY A 76 -12.15 -11.69 -1.47
N GLY A 77 -11.31 -10.68 -1.62
CA GLY A 77 -9.87 -10.84 -1.46
C GLY A 77 -9.15 -9.51 -1.33
N ARG A 78 -7.89 -9.59 -0.94
CA ARG A 78 -6.96 -8.48 -0.92
C ARG A 78 -5.70 -8.86 -1.69
N ILE A 79 -5.27 -7.98 -2.56
CA ILE A 79 -3.99 -8.07 -3.27
C ILE A 79 -3.04 -7.06 -2.66
N ARG A 80 -1.81 -7.46 -2.38
CA ARG A 80 -0.69 -6.55 -2.20
C ARG A 80 0.23 -6.69 -3.41
N LEU A 81 0.32 -5.65 -4.21
CA LEU A 81 1.24 -5.55 -5.33
C LEU A 81 2.38 -4.63 -4.92
N SER A 82 3.57 -5.18 -4.74
CA SER A 82 4.78 -4.45 -4.37
C SER A 82 5.72 -4.36 -5.58
N MET A 83 6.21 -3.17 -5.88
CA MET A 83 7.21 -2.92 -6.92
C MET A 83 8.44 -2.28 -6.27
N PHE A 84 9.61 -2.83 -6.54
CA PHE A 84 10.84 -2.43 -5.88
C PHE A 84 12.01 -2.49 -6.84
N ARG A 85 13.08 -1.80 -6.48
CA ARG A 85 14.32 -1.82 -7.25
C ARG A 85 14.98 -3.17 -7.15
N SER A 86 15.31 -3.76 -8.30
CA SER A 86 16.10 -4.98 -8.39
C SER A 86 17.59 -4.70 -8.20
N GLY A 87 18.38 -5.78 -8.19
CA GLY A 87 19.84 -5.71 -8.05
C GLY A 87 20.30 -5.56 -6.60
N GLU A 88 21.57 -5.33 -6.46
CA GLU A 88 22.32 -5.31 -5.20
C GLU A 88 22.88 -3.92 -4.92
N GLY A 89 23.88 -3.86 -4.04
CA GLY A 89 24.58 -2.65 -3.61
C GLY A 89 24.11 -2.18 -2.24
N ALA A 90 24.82 -1.18 -1.71
CA ALA A 90 24.44 -0.47 -0.50
C ALA A 90 23.37 0.59 -0.83
N TYR A 91 23.53 1.83 -0.40
CA TYR A 91 22.56 2.89 -0.76
C TYR A 91 22.57 3.19 -2.27
N GLN A 92 23.73 3.11 -2.92
CA GLN A 92 23.81 3.19 -4.37
C GLN A 92 23.49 1.81 -4.97
N PRO A 93 22.43 1.68 -5.78
CA PRO A 93 22.05 0.43 -6.41
C PRO A 93 22.95 0.11 -7.61
N THR A 94 23.09 -1.19 -7.92
CA THR A 94 23.79 -1.64 -9.14
C THR A 94 22.94 -1.52 -10.40
N THR A 95 21.62 -1.42 -10.25
CA THR A 95 20.66 -1.17 -11.33
C THR A 95 19.44 -0.44 -10.80
N ASN A 96 18.72 0.26 -11.67
CA ASN A 96 17.46 0.91 -11.35
C ASN A 96 16.24 0.14 -11.89
N ASN A 97 16.40 -1.04 -12.42
CA ASN A 97 15.29 -1.81 -12.98
C ASN A 97 14.29 -2.24 -11.92
N ALA A 98 13.01 -2.28 -12.29
CA ALA A 98 11.95 -2.74 -11.42
C ALA A 98 11.91 -4.28 -11.32
N SER A 99 11.61 -4.77 -10.13
CA SER A 99 11.03 -6.09 -9.87
C SER A 99 9.71 -5.91 -9.14
N TYR A 100 8.83 -6.91 -9.17
CA TYR A 100 7.58 -6.85 -8.43
C TYR A 100 7.25 -8.18 -7.76
N PHE A 101 6.36 -8.10 -6.78
CA PHE A 101 5.81 -9.24 -6.05
C PHE A 101 4.31 -9.04 -5.85
N ILE A 102 3.52 -10.08 -6.08
CA ILE A 102 2.06 -10.07 -5.86
C ILE A 102 1.72 -11.09 -4.78
N GLU A 103 1.11 -10.62 -3.73
CA GLU A 103 0.55 -11.42 -2.64
C GLU A 103 -0.97 -11.32 -2.69
N MET A 104 -1.66 -12.44 -2.53
CA MET A 104 -3.12 -12.49 -2.48
C MET A 104 -3.59 -13.26 -1.27
N ILE A 105 -4.58 -12.70 -0.58
CA ILE A 105 -5.26 -13.38 0.51
C ILE A 105 -6.78 -13.33 0.29
N PRO A 106 -7.50 -14.44 0.48
CA PRO A 106 -8.95 -14.42 0.49
C PRO A 106 -9.45 -13.63 1.71
N LEU A 107 -10.62 -13.00 1.55
CA LEU A 107 -11.33 -12.33 2.63
C LEU A 107 -12.75 -12.90 2.70
N GLU A 108 -13.23 -13.14 3.90
CA GLU A 108 -14.58 -13.69 4.14
C GLU A 108 -15.68 -12.76 3.61
N ASN A 109 -15.47 -11.44 3.75
CA ASN A 109 -16.42 -10.44 3.34
C ASN A 109 -16.24 -10.03 1.88
N ASN A 110 -17.30 -10.21 1.11
CA ASN A 110 -17.37 -9.86 -0.32
C ASN A 110 -17.96 -8.46 -0.58
N PHE A 111 -18.10 -7.65 0.45
CA PHE A 111 -18.64 -6.29 0.39
C PHE A 111 -18.00 -5.41 1.48
N PHE A 112 -18.13 -4.11 1.31
CA PHE A 112 -17.76 -3.17 2.37
C PHE A 112 -18.92 -3.09 3.37
N LYS A 113 -18.64 -3.38 4.64
CA LYS A 113 -19.61 -3.26 5.74
C LYS A 113 -19.21 -2.06 6.60
N LEU A 114 -20.16 -1.16 6.79
CA LEU A 114 -20.01 -0.07 7.76
C LEU A 114 -19.98 -0.66 9.17
N ASN A 115 -19.07 -0.18 10.00
CA ASN A 115 -19.07 -0.50 11.42
C ASN A 115 -20.14 0.35 12.12
N GLU A 116 -21.21 -0.29 12.55
CA GLU A 116 -22.36 0.37 13.19
C GLU A 116 -22.03 0.99 14.55
N ASN A 117 -21.05 0.42 15.26
CA ASN A 117 -20.62 0.90 16.57
C ASN A 117 -19.58 2.03 16.48
N GLY A 118 -19.12 2.36 15.27
CA GLY A 118 -17.98 3.27 15.08
C GLY A 118 -16.66 2.65 15.53
N LEU A 119 -15.62 3.48 15.58
CA LEU A 119 -14.27 3.14 16.05
C LEU A 119 -13.82 4.19 17.07
N THR A 120 -13.11 3.74 18.09
CA THR A 120 -12.39 4.64 19.00
C THR A 120 -11.00 4.91 18.44
N ILE A 121 -10.65 6.17 18.27
CA ILE A 121 -9.37 6.56 17.69
C ILE A 121 -8.66 7.59 18.58
N ASN A 122 -7.33 7.50 18.63
CA ASN A 122 -6.47 8.45 19.29
C ASN A 122 -5.58 9.22 18.32
N LEU A 123 -4.72 10.08 18.80
CA LEU A 123 -3.78 10.86 18.00
C LEU A 123 -2.36 10.39 18.29
N TYR A 124 -1.68 9.86 17.25
CA TYR A 124 -0.28 9.47 17.33
C TYR A 124 0.62 10.69 17.09
N GLN A 125 1.45 11.04 18.06
CA GLN A 125 2.25 12.26 18.04
C GLN A 125 3.76 12.05 17.95
N GLU A 126 4.24 10.83 18.16
CA GLU A 126 5.68 10.54 18.24
C GLU A 126 6.39 10.67 16.88
N MET A 127 5.69 10.35 15.80
CA MET A 127 6.20 10.50 14.45
C MET A 127 5.19 11.21 13.56
N LYS A 128 5.69 11.94 12.57
CA LYS A 128 4.87 12.64 11.59
C LYS A 128 5.21 12.19 10.17
N LYS A 129 4.22 12.17 9.28
CA LYS A 129 4.45 11.92 7.86
C LYS A 129 5.22 13.10 7.27
N SER A 130 6.29 12.80 6.54
CA SER A 130 7.06 13.81 5.82
C SER A 130 6.21 14.53 4.76
N LEU A 131 6.61 15.76 4.41
CA LEU A 131 5.96 16.58 3.38
C LEU A 131 6.74 16.56 2.06
N ASP A 132 7.51 15.51 1.83
CA ASP A 132 8.29 15.35 0.63
C ASP A 132 7.49 14.79 -0.56
N GLN A 133 8.17 14.63 -1.69
CA GLN A 133 7.58 14.10 -2.92
C GLN A 133 7.04 12.67 -2.80
N PHE A 134 7.44 11.92 -1.76
CA PHE A 134 7.01 10.54 -1.52
C PHE A 134 5.70 10.46 -0.72
N ALA A 135 5.29 11.54 -0.06
CA ALA A 135 4.12 11.58 0.83
C ALA A 135 2.82 11.08 0.19
N LYS A 136 2.64 11.27 -1.11
CA LYS A 136 1.45 10.85 -1.89
C LYS A 136 1.47 9.38 -2.33
N PHE A 137 2.57 8.66 -2.11
CA PHE A 137 2.72 7.27 -2.52
C PHE A 137 2.77 6.33 -1.31
N LYS A 138 2.40 5.07 -1.56
CA LYS A 138 2.56 3.99 -0.59
C LYS A 138 3.96 3.39 -0.71
N THR A 139 4.94 4.00 -0.04
CA THR A 139 6.31 3.44 0.01
C THR A 139 6.35 2.20 0.89
N ILE A 140 7.25 1.26 0.58
CA ILE A 140 7.45 0.04 1.40
C ILE A 140 7.95 0.41 2.80
N ASN A 141 8.65 1.53 2.94
CA ASN A 141 9.02 2.08 4.25
C ASN A 141 7.76 2.57 4.99
N SER A 142 7.17 1.67 5.78
CA SER A 142 5.88 1.87 6.46
C SER A 142 6.01 1.94 7.98
N LEU A 143 7.22 2.25 8.51
CA LEU A 143 7.50 2.22 9.94
C LEU A 143 6.57 3.15 10.74
N LEU A 144 6.28 4.35 10.24
CA LEU A 144 5.33 5.28 10.85
C LEU A 144 3.97 4.62 11.13
N TYR A 145 3.43 3.91 10.14
CA TYR A 145 2.11 3.25 10.25
C TYR A 145 2.14 2.06 11.21
N VAL A 146 3.24 1.32 11.22
CA VAL A 146 3.44 0.21 12.17
C VAL A 146 3.48 0.73 13.60
N GLN A 147 4.25 1.79 13.88
CA GLN A 147 4.33 2.38 15.21
C GLN A 147 3.00 2.99 15.65
N ALA A 148 2.29 3.69 14.78
CA ALA A 148 0.96 4.23 15.08
C ALA A 148 -0.07 3.13 15.40
N ALA A 149 -0.03 2.00 14.69
CA ALA A 149 -0.90 0.86 14.95
C ALA A 149 -0.56 0.15 16.29
N ILE A 150 0.73 0.02 16.62
CA ILE A 150 1.18 -0.52 17.91
C ILE A 150 0.69 0.39 19.05
N TYR A 151 0.90 1.70 18.93
CA TYR A 151 0.46 2.70 19.90
C TYR A 151 -1.06 2.66 20.13
N ALA A 152 -1.86 2.57 19.05
CA ALA A 152 -3.31 2.42 19.19
C ALA A 152 -3.67 1.21 20.06
N LYS A 153 -3.05 0.06 19.78
CA LYS A 153 -3.31 -1.18 20.52
C LYS A 153 -2.90 -1.10 21.98
N GLU A 154 -1.74 -0.52 22.28
CA GLU A 154 -1.23 -0.34 23.65
C GLU A 154 -2.15 0.56 24.50
N GLU A 155 -2.70 1.61 23.86
CA GLU A 155 -3.61 2.56 24.48
C GLU A 155 -5.11 2.14 24.42
N ASN A 156 -5.41 0.91 23.94
CA ASN A 156 -6.77 0.36 23.82
C ASN A 156 -7.70 1.15 22.87
N PHE A 157 -7.15 1.66 21.76
CA PHE A 157 -7.89 2.27 20.66
C PHE A 157 -7.93 1.35 19.44
N ASP A 158 -8.92 1.53 18.57
CA ASP A 158 -9.08 0.74 17.36
C ASP A 158 -8.08 1.15 16.25
N ASP A 159 -7.71 2.45 16.18
CA ASP A 159 -6.72 2.97 15.23
C ASP A 159 -6.16 4.32 15.75
N SER A 160 -5.12 4.83 15.11
CA SER A 160 -4.49 6.12 15.44
C SER A 160 -4.49 7.07 14.25
N LEU A 161 -4.85 8.32 14.51
CA LEU A 161 -4.70 9.43 13.56
C LEU A 161 -3.23 9.80 13.39
N ILE A 162 -2.81 10.03 12.16
CA ILE A 162 -1.45 10.42 11.79
C ILE A 162 -1.43 11.89 11.37
N LEU A 163 -0.43 12.61 11.86
CA LEU A 163 -0.17 14.00 11.51
C LEU A 163 0.87 14.10 10.39
N ASN A 164 0.75 15.13 9.55
CA ASN A 164 1.82 15.57 8.67
C ASN A 164 2.80 16.51 9.38
N GLY A 165 3.87 16.90 8.70
CA GLY A 165 4.88 17.83 9.24
C GLY A 165 4.34 19.20 9.69
N HIS A 166 3.20 19.65 9.15
CA HIS A 166 2.50 20.87 9.58
C HIS A 166 1.57 20.67 10.79
N GLY A 167 1.40 19.43 11.25
CA GLY A 167 0.50 19.11 12.37
C GLY A 167 -0.96 18.90 11.96
N ASN A 168 -1.26 18.78 10.67
CA ASN A 168 -2.60 18.46 10.19
C ASN A 168 -2.83 16.95 10.19
N ILE A 169 -4.04 16.52 10.57
CA ILE A 169 -4.48 15.14 10.47
C ILE A 169 -4.66 14.80 8.99
N ILE A 170 -4.10 13.66 8.54
CA ILE A 170 -4.10 13.27 7.13
C ILE A 170 -4.68 11.90 6.83
N GLU A 171 -4.54 10.95 7.73
CA GLU A 171 -5.00 9.56 7.58
C GLU A 171 -4.96 8.86 8.94
N THR A 172 -5.36 7.59 9.01
CA THR A 172 -5.05 6.72 10.14
C THR A 172 -3.92 5.77 9.81
N SER A 173 -3.56 4.88 10.73
CA SER A 173 -2.51 3.88 10.48
C SER A 173 -2.86 2.95 9.31
N SER A 174 -4.15 2.74 9.04
CA SER A 174 -4.61 1.78 8.03
C SER A 174 -5.68 2.31 7.06
N SER A 175 -6.25 3.52 7.28
CA SER A 175 -7.42 4.01 6.55
C SER A 175 -7.32 5.50 6.18
N ASN A 176 -8.01 5.86 5.11
CA ASN A 176 -8.26 7.27 4.81
C ASN A 176 -9.24 7.86 5.81
N ILE A 177 -9.22 9.19 5.95
CA ILE A 177 -10.19 9.92 6.76
C ILE A 177 -11.05 10.83 5.91
N PHE A 178 -12.29 11.00 6.35
CA PHE A 178 -13.25 11.95 5.80
C PHE A 178 -13.95 12.66 6.94
N ILE A 179 -14.14 13.96 6.80
CA ILE A 179 -14.93 14.76 7.74
C ILE A 179 -16.19 15.22 7.02
N ALA A 180 -17.35 14.91 7.58
CA ALA A 180 -18.62 15.41 7.11
C ALA A 180 -19.01 16.67 7.91
N SER A 181 -19.19 17.80 7.24
CA SER A 181 -19.62 19.06 7.86
C SER A 181 -20.55 19.81 6.92
N ASN A 182 -21.73 20.19 7.41
CA ASN A 182 -22.73 20.94 6.64
C ASN A 182 -23.07 20.32 5.28
N GLY A 183 -23.16 18.99 5.19
CA GLY A 183 -23.46 18.25 3.97
C GLY A 183 -22.29 18.14 2.98
N VAL A 184 -21.10 18.58 3.33
CA VAL A 184 -19.88 18.47 2.53
C VAL A 184 -18.92 17.48 3.15
N LEU A 185 -18.28 16.65 2.31
CA LEU A 185 -17.19 15.75 2.72
C LEU A 185 -15.84 16.39 2.42
N TYR A 186 -14.98 16.42 3.43
CA TYR A 186 -13.60 16.89 3.34
C TYR A 186 -12.65 15.69 3.54
N THR A 187 -11.57 15.66 2.76
CA THR A 187 -10.50 14.67 2.90
C THR A 187 -9.16 15.33 2.58
N PRO A 188 -8.06 14.96 3.20
CA PRO A 188 -6.73 15.48 2.92
C PRO A 188 -6.24 15.22 1.48
#